data_104a4cd50be815340bce7e0b00852a54
#
_entry.id   104a4cd50be815340bce7e0b00852a54
#
_cell.length_a   1.000
_cell.length_b   1.000
_cell.length_c   1.000
_cell.angle_alpha   90.00
_cell.angle_beta   90.00
_cell.angle_gamma   90.00
#
_symmetry.space_group_name_H-M   'P 1'
#
loop_
_entity.id
_entity.type
_entity.pdbx_description
1 polymer ?
#
loop_
_entity_poly.entity_id
_entity_poly.type
_entity_poly.pdbx_seq_one_letter_code
_entity_poly.pdbx_strand_id
1 'polypeptide(L)'
;MITISKKNEVYLRVEGEQHLHKELSEFFQFEVPGAKYMPQYKRRFWDGKIRLYSPGTGEIYVGLYDYLADYLEEKGYEFTP
;
A
#
# COMPACT_ATOMS: atom_id res chain seq x y z
N MET A 1 0.22 -15.52 -9.97
CA MET A 1 -0.75 -15.63 -8.87
C MET A 1 -0.30 -14.78 -7.68
N ILE A 2 -1.24 -14.15 -7.02
CA ILE A 2 -0.94 -13.29 -5.87
C ILE A 2 -1.16 -14.08 -4.59
N THR A 3 -0.19 -14.05 -3.68
CA THR A 3 -0.30 -14.71 -2.39
C THR A 3 -0.23 -13.67 -1.28
N ILE A 4 -1.21 -13.70 -0.37
CA ILE A 4 -1.25 -12.82 0.79
C ILE A 4 -1.04 -13.67 2.03
N SER A 5 -0.01 -13.35 2.80
CA SER A 5 0.31 -14.08 4.03
C SER A 5 0.45 -13.11 5.20
N LYS A 6 0.18 -13.60 6.41
CA LYS A 6 0.34 -12.80 7.62
C LYS A 6 1.80 -12.87 8.06
N LYS A 7 2.48 -11.73 8.06
CA LYS A 7 3.86 -11.65 8.52
C LYS A 7 3.93 -11.63 10.05
N ASN A 8 3.06 -10.81 10.68
CA ASN A 8 2.97 -10.69 12.13
C ASN A 8 1.61 -10.07 12.49
N GLU A 9 1.45 -9.63 13.73
CA GLU A 9 0.19 -9.05 14.20
C GLU A 9 -0.17 -7.72 13.52
N VAL A 10 0.81 -7.05 12.91
CA VAL A 10 0.64 -5.72 12.33
C VAL A 10 0.60 -5.75 10.81
N TYR A 11 1.41 -6.61 10.18
CA TYR A 11 1.61 -6.60 8.73
C TYR A 11 1.20 -7.88 8.04
N LEU A 12 0.62 -7.71 6.85
CA LEU A 12 0.49 -8.76 5.85
C LEU A 12 1.62 -8.61 4.85
N ARG A 13 1.97 -9.71 4.20
CA ARG A 13 2.93 -9.70 3.10
C ARG A 13 2.24 -10.14 1.82
N VAL A 14 2.41 -9.34 0.77
CA VAL A 14 1.85 -9.63 -0.56
C VAL A 14 2.99 -10.09 -1.46
N GLU A 15 2.81 -11.25 -2.08
CA GLU A 15 3.75 -11.78 -3.06
C GLU A 15 3.09 -11.82 -4.43
N GLY A 16 3.79 -11.31 -5.45
CA GLY A 16 3.28 -11.25 -6.79
C GLY A 16 4.28 -10.57 -7.71
N GLU A 17 3.85 -10.24 -8.91
CA GLU A 17 4.71 -9.59 -9.89
C GLU A 17 5.04 -8.16 -9.48
N GLN A 18 6.17 -7.66 -9.99
CA GLN A 18 6.67 -6.35 -9.60
C GLN A 18 5.71 -5.21 -9.95
N HIS A 19 5.03 -5.29 -11.10
CA HIS A 19 4.07 -4.27 -11.49
C HIS A 19 2.89 -4.18 -10.51
N LEU A 20 2.52 -5.29 -9.87
CA LEU A 20 1.48 -5.31 -8.85
C LEU A 20 1.89 -4.50 -7.63
N HIS A 21 3.13 -4.65 -7.18
CA HIS A 21 3.63 -3.89 -6.03
C HIS A 21 3.59 -2.39 -6.29
N LYS A 22 3.94 -1.98 -7.50
CA LYS A 22 3.86 -0.58 -7.89
C LYS A 22 2.42 -0.08 -7.91
N GLU A 23 1.52 -0.87 -8.47
CA GLU A 23 0.09 -0.54 -8.54
C GLU A 23 -0.51 -0.39 -7.16
N LEU A 24 -0.22 -1.32 -6.24
CA LEU A 24 -0.72 -1.26 -4.87
C LEU A 24 -0.14 -0.08 -4.11
N SER A 25 1.12 0.24 -4.33
CA SER A 25 1.76 1.40 -3.72
C SER A 25 1.05 2.69 -4.13
N GLU A 26 0.67 2.81 -5.38
CA GLU A 26 -0.05 3.98 -5.87
C GLU A 26 -1.49 4.03 -5.36
N PHE A 27 -2.16 2.90 -5.26
CA PHE A 27 -3.53 2.84 -4.75
C PHE A 27 -3.62 3.17 -3.26
N PHE A 28 -2.65 2.70 -2.46
CA PHE A 28 -2.66 2.89 -1.01
C PHE A 28 -1.84 4.10 -0.57
N GLN A 29 -1.78 5.13 -1.38
CA GLN A 29 -1.18 6.40 -0.97
C GLN A 29 -2.25 7.49 -0.87
N PHE A 30 -2.11 8.36 0.11
CA PHE A 30 -3.05 9.45 0.35
C PHE A 30 -2.31 10.77 0.47
N GLU A 31 -2.89 11.83 -0.11
CA GLU A 31 -2.41 13.18 0.14
C GLU A 31 -2.91 13.65 1.51
N VAL A 32 -2.02 14.23 2.29
CA VAL A 32 -2.39 14.80 3.58
C VAL A 32 -2.96 16.19 3.36
N PRO A 33 -4.21 16.49 3.78
CA PRO A 33 -4.78 17.84 3.65
C PRO A 33 -3.89 18.85 4.37
N GLY A 34 -3.58 19.96 3.70
CA GLY A 34 -2.73 20.99 4.27
C GLY A 34 -1.25 20.66 4.32
N ALA A 35 -0.82 19.56 3.72
CA ALA A 35 0.59 19.15 3.72
C ALA A 35 1.52 20.24 3.21
N LYS A 36 1.11 20.98 2.19
CA LYS A 36 1.93 22.04 1.59
C LYS A 36 2.26 23.17 2.56
N TYR A 37 1.55 23.27 3.68
CA TYR A 37 1.83 24.26 4.73
C TYR A 37 2.72 23.73 5.84
N MET A 38 3.06 22.44 5.79
CA MET A 38 3.93 21.82 6.81
C MET A 38 5.40 22.05 6.50
N PRO A 39 6.23 22.26 7.55
CA PRO A 39 7.66 22.52 7.32
C PRO A 39 8.39 21.42 6.54
N GLN A 40 8.04 20.15 6.77
CA GLN A 40 8.66 19.03 6.08
C GLN A 40 8.42 19.11 4.57
N TYR A 41 7.21 19.49 4.17
CA TYR A 41 6.87 19.65 2.76
C TYR A 41 7.61 20.84 2.15
N LYS A 42 7.59 21.99 2.85
CA LYS A 42 8.25 23.21 2.38
C LYS A 42 9.75 23.01 2.19
N ARG A 43 10.38 22.19 3.04
CA ARG A 43 11.80 21.87 2.96
C ARG A 43 12.09 20.71 2.01
N ARG A 44 11.08 20.18 1.34
CA ARG A 44 11.18 19.07 0.39
C ARG A 44 11.68 17.76 1.00
N PHE A 45 11.52 17.58 2.31
CA PHE A 45 11.80 16.31 2.97
C PHE A 45 10.67 15.32 2.83
N TRP A 46 9.50 15.76 2.36
CA TRP A 46 8.30 14.97 2.26
C TRP A 46 7.43 15.49 1.13
N ASP A 47 6.81 14.58 0.37
CA ASP A 47 5.97 14.93 -0.78
C ASP A 47 4.50 15.16 -0.42
N GLY A 48 4.15 15.20 0.86
CA GLY A 48 2.78 15.43 1.31
C GLY A 48 1.88 14.22 1.24
N LYS A 49 2.43 13.04 0.99
CA LYS A 49 1.68 11.80 0.86
C LYS A 49 2.05 10.78 1.91
N ILE A 50 1.04 10.03 2.35
CA ILE A 50 1.26 8.88 3.24
C ILE A 50 1.08 7.62 2.41
N ARG A 51 2.06 6.74 2.45
CA ARG A 51 2.03 5.46 1.75
C ARG A 51 1.81 4.34 2.75
N LEU A 52 0.72 3.58 2.53
CA LEU A 52 0.33 2.49 3.43
C LEU A 52 0.82 1.13 2.93
N TYR A 53 1.38 1.08 1.73
CA TYR A 53 1.93 -0.12 1.14
C TYR A 53 3.41 0.07 0.85
N SER A 54 4.23 -0.89 1.25
CA SER A 54 5.68 -0.84 1.02
C SER A 54 6.04 -1.68 -0.20
N PRO A 55 6.29 -1.07 -1.37
CA PRO A 55 6.54 -1.85 -2.60
C PRO A 55 7.84 -2.65 -2.57
N GLY A 56 8.82 -2.21 -1.78
CA GLY A 56 10.09 -2.92 -1.68
C GLY A 56 10.00 -4.23 -0.90
N THR A 57 9.10 -4.31 0.07
CA THR A 57 8.94 -5.49 0.93
C THR A 57 7.63 -6.22 0.71
N GLY A 58 6.64 -5.57 0.06
CA GLY A 58 5.31 -6.12 -0.13
C GLY A 58 4.46 -6.10 1.13
N GLU A 59 4.77 -5.24 2.08
CA GLU A 59 4.06 -5.20 3.35
C GLU A 59 2.95 -4.18 3.37
N ILE A 60 1.82 -4.55 3.99
CA ILE A 60 0.68 -3.68 4.20
C ILE A 60 0.07 -4.00 5.57
N TYR A 61 -0.56 -3.02 6.20
CA TYR A 61 -1.18 -3.22 7.51
C TYR A 61 -2.31 -4.25 7.45
N VAL A 62 -2.36 -5.14 8.44
CA VAL A 62 -3.40 -6.18 8.55
C VAL A 62 -4.81 -5.57 8.50
N GLY A 63 -5.01 -4.41 9.13
CA GLY A 63 -6.30 -3.73 9.14
C GLY A 63 -6.80 -3.27 7.77
N LEU A 64 -5.95 -3.29 6.74
CA LEU A 64 -6.32 -2.91 5.39
C LEU A 64 -6.64 -4.11 4.50
N TYR A 65 -6.70 -5.31 5.05
CA TYR A 65 -6.93 -6.52 4.27
C TYR A 65 -8.21 -6.46 3.44
N ASP A 66 -9.32 -5.99 4.03
CA ASP A 66 -10.59 -5.93 3.31
C ASP A 66 -10.51 -5.00 2.11
N TYR A 67 -9.86 -3.85 2.26
CA TYR A 67 -9.64 -2.92 1.15
C TYR A 67 -8.76 -3.52 0.06
N LEU A 68 -7.73 -4.26 0.46
CA LEU A 68 -6.83 -4.92 -0.46
C LEU A 68 -7.57 -6.01 -1.25
N ALA A 69 -8.34 -6.84 -0.56
CA ALA A 69 -9.11 -7.91 -1.19
C ALA A 69 -10.14 -7.35 -2.16
N ASP A 70 -10.86 -6.31 -1.76
CA ASP A 70 -11.85 -5.66 -2.63
C ASP A 70 -11.20 -5.09 -3.88
N TYR A 71 -10.04 -4.46 -3.73
CA TYR A 71 -9.31 -3.91 -4.87
C TYR A 71 -8.89 -5.01 -5.85
N LEU A 72 -8.33 -6.10 -5.34
CA LEU A 72 -7.88 -7.21 -6.18
C LEU A 72 -9.05 -7.87 -6.91
N GLU A 73 -10.18 -8.05 -6.23
CA GLU A 73 -11.38 -8.61 -6.85
C GLU A 73 -11.93 -7.68 -7.93
N GLU A 74 -11.99 -6.39 -7.67
CA GLU A 74 -12.49 -5.40 -8.63
C GLU A 74 -11.64 -5.37 -9.89
N LYS A 75 -10.34 -5.53 -9.76
CA LYS A 75 -9.41 -5.56 -10.91
C LYS A 75 -9.34 -6.92 -11.58
N GLY A 76 -9.99 -7.93 -11.05
CA GLY A 76 -9.99 -9.26 -11.62
C GLY A 76 -8.75 -10.09 -11.33
N TYR A 77 -7.98 -9.72 -10.32
CA TYR A 77 -6.82 -10.50 -9.91
C TYR A 77 -7.24 -11.70 -9.07
N GLU A 78 -6.61 -12.84 -9.35
CA GLU A 78 -6.76 -14.02 -8.50
C GLU A 78 -5.72 -13.95 -7.38
N PHE A 79 -6.14 -14.21 -6.16
CA PHE A 79 -5.24 -14.19 -5.01
C PHE A 79 -5.62 -15.26 -3.99
N THR A 80 -4.61 -15.72 -3.25
CA THR A 80 -4.79 -16.67 -2.15
C THR A 80 -4.63 -15.92 -0.83
N PRO A 81 -5.67 -15.93 0.02
CA PRO A 81 -5.59 -15.26 1.31
C PRO A 81 -4.68 -15.97 2.29
#